data_700b3cbde0ebab6b1b1598884b9e49aa
#
_entry.id   700b3cbde0ebab6b1b1598884b9e49aa
#
_cell.length_a   1.000
_cell.length_b   1.000
_cell.length_c   1.000
_cell.angle_alpha   90.00
_cell.angle_beta   90.00
_cell.angle_gamma   90.00
#
_symmetry.space_group_name_H-M   'P 1'
#
loop_
_entity.id
_entity.type
_entity.pdbx_description
1 polymer ?
#
loop_
_entity_poly.entity_id
_entity_poly.type
_entity_poly.pdbx_seq_one_letter_code
_entity_poly.pdbx_strand_id
1 'polypeptide(L)'
;AVTLAGEGKRVGLLDVDIDCPNVTKVLGITDKPVYIEGEIHPSEKWGVKVVSMAFFQEKEEEAIIWRGPMVHNAINQFLQVTDWGELDYLVVDLPPGTSDSPLTVMQTVPMDGFVVVTTPQELANMDAKRCINMIRKLNLNVLGVVENYTGEMFGEGAGKKLAKDVDVPFLGSMALRPSYRDTSRPTVLVDPAVGQEYRQVAKAVKDSLKELGREAA
;
A
#
# COMPACT_ATOMS: atom_id res chain seq x y z
N ALA A 1 3.69 -6.21 1.29
CA ALA A 1 4.43 -6.21 2.56
C ALA A 1 4.71 -7.63 3.03
N VAL A 2 3.69 -8.45 3.26
CA VAL A 2 3.83 -9.84 3.75
C VAL A 2 4.68 -10.71 2.81
N THR A 3 4.55 -10.52 1.50
CA THR A 3 5.37 -11.22 0.50
C THR A 3 6.85 -10.87 0.62
N LEU A 4 7.18 -9.59 0.76
CA LEU A 4 8.56 -9.13 0.94
C LEU A 4 9.16 -9.65 2.26
N ALA A 5 8.38 -9.65 3.34
CA ALA A 5 8.79 -10.23 4.62
C ALA A 5 9.05 -11.73 4.51
N GLY A 6 8.20 -12.46 3.76
CA GLY A 6 8.39 -13.88 3.46
C GLY A 6 9.64 -14.18 2.61
N GLU A 7 10.18 -13.21 1.91
CA GLU A 7 11.45 -13.27 1.18
C GLU A 7 12.67 -12.90 2.07
N GLY A 8 12.44 -12.69 3.37
CA GLY A 8 13.50 -12.37 4.34
C GLY A 8 13.86 -10.89 4.40
N LYS A 9 13.05 -9.99 3.84
CA LYS A 9 13.26 -8.55 3.93
C LYS A 9 12.66 -7.99 5.23
N ARG A 10 13.31 -6.96 5.79
CA ARG A 10 12.81 -6.19 6.93
C ARG A 10 11.79 -5.20 6.40
N VAL A 11 10.53 -5.35 6.78
CA VAL A 11 9.40 -4.63 6.17
C VAL A 11 8.58 -3.90 7.21
N GLY A 12 8.40 -2.60 6.99
CA GLY A 12 7.38 -1.78 7.64
C GLY A 12 6.15 -1.63 6.74
N LEU A 13 4.99 -1.49 7.35
CA LEU A 13 3.73 -1.15 6.70
C LEU A 13 3.07 -0.01 7.47
N LEU A 14 2.93 1.11 6.79
CA LEU A 14 2.31 2.31 7.31
C LEU A 14 0.98 2.53 6.60
N ASP A 15 -0.13 2.38 7.34
CA ASP A 15 -1.48 2.63 6.84
C ASP A 15 -1.88 4.06 7.23
N VAL A 16 -1.94 4.92 6.22
CA VAL A 16 -2.34 6.33 6.32
C VAL A 16 -3.68 6.60 5.64
N ASP A 17 -4.46 5.57 5.35
CA ASP A 17 -5.86 5.75 4.97
C ASP A 17 -6.66 6.20 6.20
N ILE A 18 -6.99 7.48 6.20
CA ILE A 18 -7.62 8.14 7.34
C ILE A 18 -9.11 7.86 7.37
N ASP A 19 -9.70 7.68 6.19
CA ASP A 19 -11.13 7.53 6.02
C ASP A 19 -11.57 6.09 6.31
N CYS A 20 -10.75 5.12 5.89
CA CYS A 20 -11.06 3.69 6.01
C CYS A 20 -9.80 2.84 6.30
N PRO A 21 -9.13 3.01 7.44
CA PRO A 21 -7.91 2.26 7.74
C PRO A 21 -8.25 0.79 8.01
N ASN A 22 -7.87 -0.09 7.09
CA ASN A 22 -8.25 -1.51 7.11
C ASN A 22 -7.09 -2.49 7.28
N VAL A 23 -5.85 -2.02 7.27
CA VAL A 23 -4.65 -2.88 7.32
C VAL A 23 -4.63 -3.77 8.55
N THR A 24 -5.01 -3.25 9.73
CA THR A 24 -5.06 -4.02 10.96
C THR A 24 -6.02 -5.20 10.87
N LYS A 25 -7.17 -5.01 10.25
CA LYS A 25 -8.20 -6.02 10.05
C LYS A 25 -7.76 -7.08 9.03
N VAL A 26 -7.20 -6.65 7.90
CA VAL A 26 -6.69 -7.54 6.85
C VAL A 26 -5.56 -8.43 7.34
N LEU A 27 -4.69 -7.90 8.20
CA LEU A 27 -3.59 -8.66 8.80
C LEU A 27 -3.99 -9.40 10.07
N GLY A 28 -5.20 -9.17 10.59
CA GLY A 28 -5.69 -9.76 11.84
C GLY A 28 -4.89 -9.29 13.06
N ILE A 29 -4.46 -8.04 13.08
CA ILE A 29 -3.73 -7.43 14.20
C ILE A 29 -4.75 -7.01 15.26
N THR A 30 -4.57 -7.52 16.48
CA THR A 30 -5.39 -7.21 17.65
C THR A 30 -4.65 -6.34 18.65
N ASP A 31 -3.32 -6.45 18.66
CA ASP A 31 -2.47 -5.76 19.62
C ASP A 31 -2.15 -4.35 19.11
N LYS A 32 -2.44 -3.34 19.91
CA LYS A 32 -2.10 -1.95 19.59
C LYS A 32 -0.60 -1.72 19.77
N PRO A 33 0.00 -0.80 19.00
CA PRO A 33 1.39 -0.38 19.24
C PRO A 33 1.54 0.18 20.65
N VAL A 34 2.71 -0.01 21.23
CA VAL A 34 3.01 0.43 22.60
C VAL A 34 3.83 1.71 22.54
N TYR A 35 3.50 2.68 23.39
CA TYR A 35 4.26 3.92 23.52
C TYR A 35 5.19 3.81 24.72
N ILE A 36 6.51 3.77 24.47
CA ILE A 36 7.54 3.62 25.49
C ILE A 36 8.60 4.71 25.29
N GLU A 37 8.94 5.45 26.36
CA GLU A 37 10.02 6.46 26.38
C GLU A 37 9.95 7.51 25.26
N GLY A 38 8.77 7.78 24.74
CA GLY A 38 8.57 8.76 23.66
C GLY A 38 8.54 8.17 22.26
N GLU A 39 8.68 6.85 22.12
CA GLU A 39 8.68 6.15 20.85
C GLU A 39 7.46 5.22 20.71
N ILE A 40 6.98 5.06 19.49
CA ILE A 40 5.93 4.11 19.12
C ILE A 40 6.62 2.80 18.71
N HIS A 41 6.41 1.75 19.50
CA HIS A 41 6.82 0.40 19.10
C HIS A 41 5.70 -0.21 18.27
N PRO A 42 5.94 -0.46 16.96
CA PRO A 42 4.89 -0.94 16.05
C PRO A 42 4.40 -2.33 16.44
N SER A 43 3.14 -2.62 16.10
CA SER A 43 2.65 -4.00 16.16
C SER A 43 3.39 -4.84 15.13
N GLU A 44 3.68 -6.10 15.45
CA GLU A 44 4.38 -6.98 14.53
C GLU A 44 3.55 -8.24 14.25
N LYS A 45 3.31 -8.50 12.96
CA LYS A 45 2.63 -9.73 12.54
C LYS A 45 3.06 -10.15 11.13
N TRP A 46 3.19 -11.45 10.92
CA TRP A 46 3.64 -12.02 9.65
C TRP A 46 5.01 -11.52 9.19
N GLY A 47 5.88 -11.13 10.14
CA GLY A 47 7.19 -10.56 9.86
C GLY A 47 7.17 -9.11 9.36
N VAL A 48 6.04 -8.41 9.54
CA VAL A 48 5.84 -7.01 9.15
C VAL A 48 5.60 -6.15 10.38
N LYS A 49 6.36 -5.06 10.54
CA LYS A 49 6.09 -4.00 11.52
C LYS A 49 4.97 -3.11 11.00
N VAL A 50 3.93 -2.87 11.79
CA VAL A 50 2.71 -2.17 11.32
C VAL A 50 2.36 -1.01 12.22
N VAL A 51 2.14 0.15 11.61
CA VAL A 51 1.48 1.31 12.21
C VAL A 51 0.30 1.70 11.32
N SER A 52 -0.85 1.96 11.90
CA SER A 52 -2.08 2.29 11.18
C SER A 52 -2.84 3.39 11.87
N MET A 53 -3.50 4.24 11.10
CA MET A 53 -4.47 5.23 11.59
C MET A 53 -5.59 4.57 12.41
N ALA A 54 -5.93 3.29 12.14
CA ALA A 54 -6.91 2.53 12.91
C ALA A 54 -6.59 2.45 14.41
N PHE A 55 -5.32 2.47 14.80
CA PHE A 55 -4.92 2.39 16.20
C PHE A 55 -5.31 3.62 17.04
N PHE A 56 -5.61 4.73 16.39
CA PHE A 56 -5.99 6.01 17.03
C PHE A 56 -7.50 6.22 17.07
N GLN A 57 -8.27 5.29 16.50
CA GLN A 57 -9.71 5.27 16.66
C GLN A 57 -10.06 4.56 17.98
N GLU A 58 -10.91 5.17 18.82
CA GLU A 58 -11.38 4.54 20.07
C GLU A 58 -12.34 3.39 19.78
N LYS A 59 -13.13 3.52 18.71
CA LYS A 59 -14.05 2.49 18.22
C LYS A 59 -13.90 2.36 16.70
N GLU A 60 -13.96 1.13 16.18
CA GLU A 60 -13.88 0.85 14.73
C GLU A 60 -14.95 1.59 13.90
N GLU A 61 -16.07 1.95 14.52
CA GLU A 61 -17.20 2.64 13.88
C GLU A 61 -17.15 4.16 14.07
N GLU A 62 -16.10 4.70 14.71
CA GLU A 62 -16.00 6.11 14.99
C GLU A 62 -15.53 6.90 13.78
N ALA A 63 -16.34 7.85 13.34
CA ALA A 63 -15.96 8.78 12.28
C ALA A 63 -15.15 9.94 12.89
N ILE A 64 -13.84 9.91 12.75
CA ILE A 64 -12.97 11.02 13.15
C ILE A 64 -12.85 12.00 11.97
N ILE A 65 -13.21 13.26 12.20
CA ILE A 65 -13.04 14.30 11.19
C ILE A 65 -11.59 14.80 11.22
N TRP A 66 -10.78 14.24 10.33
CA TRP A 66 -9.41 14.67 10.15
C TRP A 66 -9.33 15.90 9.25
N ARG A 67 -8.57 16.91 9.70
CA ARG A 67 -8.25 18.08 8.88
C ARG A 67 -6.80 17.97 8.39
N GLY A 68 -6.49 18.54 7.22
CA GLY A 68 -5.15 18.45 6.60
C GLY A 68 -3.96 18.63 7.54
N PRO A 69 -3.91 19.68 8.41
CA PRO A 69 -2.82 19.84 9.37
C PRO A 69 -2.72 18.72 10.42
N MET A 70 -3.84 18.12 10.82
CA MET A 70 -3.85 16.99 11.77
C MET A 70 -3.29 15.73 11.11
N VAL A 71 -3.67 15.49 9.86
CA VAL A 71 -3.15 14.39 9.03
C VAL A 71 -1.65 14.51 8.87
N HIS A 72 -1.17 15.67 8.45
CA HIS A 72 0.25 15.95 8.29
C HIS A 72 1.04 15.70 9.58
N ASN A 73 0.54 16.18 10.72
CA ASN A 73 1.18 15.96 12.01
C ASN A 73 1.21 14.50 12.43
N ALA A 74 0.11 13.76 12.22
CA ALA A 74 0.03 12.33 12.53
C ALA A 74 1.02 11.52 11.68
N ILE A 75 1.08 11.78 10.38
CA ILE A 75 2.03 11.12 9.47
C ILE A 75 3.47 11.39 9.89
N ASN A 76 3.81 12.65 10.16
CA ASN A 76 5.16 13.00 10.62
C ASN A 76 5.51 12.30 11.94
N GLN A 77 4.57 12.24 12.87
CA GLN A 77 4.75 11.51 14.12
C GLN A 77 5.01 10.03 13.87
N PHE A 78 4.24 9.37 12.99
CA PHE A 78 4.47 7.96 12.64
C PHE A 78 5.81 7.70 11.97
N LEU A 79 6.29 8.62 11.16
CA LEU A 79 7.59 8.46 10.52
C LEU A 79 8.76 8.72 11.46
N GLN A 80 8.64 9.71 12.38
CA GLN A 80 9.75 10.19 13.18
C GLN A 80 9.83 9.53 14.56
N VAL A 81 8.67 9.14 15.14
CA VAL A 81 8.57 8.66 16.52
C VAL A 81 8.39 7.15 16.60
N THR A 82 8.16 6.48 15.47
CA THR A 82 8.07 5.01 15.45
C THR A 82 9.45 4.39 15.41
N ASP A 83 9.71 3.45 16.32
CA ASP A 83 10.89 2.57 16.28
C ASP A 83 10.74 1.54 15.15
N TRP A 84 10.98 2.01 13.94
CA TRP A 84 11.00 1.13 12.77
C TRP A 84 12.23 0.21 12.78
N GLY A 85 13.31 0.60 13.45
CA GLY A 85 14.62 -0.01 13.30
C GLY A 85 15.13 0.08 11.86
N GLU A 86 15.99 -0.84 11.46
CA GLU A 86 16.45 -0.91 10.08
C GLU A 86 15.41 -1.59 9.20
N LEU A 87 14.95 -0.92 8.15
CA LEU A 87 14.02 -1.46 7.15
C LEU A 87 14.68 -1.55 5.78
N ASP A 88 14.35 -2.61 5.03
CA ASP A 88 14.62 -2.69 3.59
C ASP A 88 13.50 -2.03 2.79
N TYR A 89 12.26 -2.09 3.28
CA TYR A 89 11.07 -1.50 2.66
C TYR A 89 10.12 -0.93 3.69
N LEU A 90 9.63 0.28 3.44
CA LEU A 90 8.43 0.81 4.08
C LEU A 90 7.32 0.88 3.02
N VAL A 91 6.33 0.01 3.15
CA VAL A 91 5.14 0.02 2.30
C VAL A 91 4.13 0.97 2.92
N VAL A 92 3.61 1.90 2.14
CA VAL A 92 2.64 2.88 2.61
C VAL A 92 1.31 2.67 1.90
N ASP A 93 0.25 2.40 2.66
CA ASP A 93 -1.12 2.28 2.18
C ASP A 93 -1.80 3.64 2.23
N LEU A 94 -2.15 4.16 1.04
CA LEU A 94 -2.66 5.52 0.88
C LEU A 94 -4.17 5.55 0.78
N PRO A 95 -4.81 6.67 1.21
CA PRO A 95 -6.22 6.91 0.94
C PRO A 95 -6.50 6.84 -0.57
N PRO A 96 -7.68 6.36 -0.98
CA PRO A 96 -8.04 6.27 -2.40
C PRO A 96 -8.30 7.65 -3.03
N GLY A 97 -8.20 7.70 -4.35
CA GLY A 97 -8.62 8.86 -5.13
C GLY A 97 -7.55 9.93 -5.33
N THR A 98 -8.01 11.15 -5.61
CA THR A 98 -7.17 12.33 -5.93
C THR A 98 -7.57 13.56 -5.13
N SER A 99 -8.15 13.35 -3.94
CA SER A 99 -8.56 14.40 -3.00
C SER A 99 -7.37 14.96 -2.20
N ASP A 100 -7.67 15.82 -1.25
CA ASP A 100 -6.65 16.45 -0.38
C ASP A 100 -5.93 15.43 0.51
N SER A 101 -6.59 14.33 0.92
CA SER A 101 -5.99 13.32 1.79
C SER A 101 -4.79 12.62 1.13
N PRO A 102 -4.90 11.93 -0.02
CA PRO A 102 -3.75 11.34 -0.68
C PRO A 102 -2.72 12.39 -1.11
N LEU A 103 -3.14 13.59 -1.50
CA LEU A 103 -2.23 14.68 -1.84
C LEU A 103 -1.35 15.08 -0.65
N THR A 104 -1.94 15.23 0.54
CA THR A 104 -1.22 15.53 1.77
C THR A 104 -0.18 14.45 2.10
N VAL A 105 -0.56 13.18 1.98
CA VAL A 105 0.36 12.05 2.21
C VAL A 105 1.53 12.10 1.23
N MET A 106 1.25 12.25 -0.07
CA MET A 106 2.27 12.32 -1.12
C MET A 106 3.26 13.47 -0.94
N GLN A 107 2.83 14.58 -0.33
CA GLN A 107 3.69 15.74 -0.04
C GLN A 107 4.47 15.59 1.28
N THR A 108 4.00 14.74 2.19
CA THR A 108 4.58 14.58 3.52
C THR A 108 5.57 13.43 3.61
N VAL A 109 5.24 12.29 2.97
CA VAL A 109 6.08 11.08 3.04
C VAL A 109 7.10 11.07 1.90
N PRO A 110 8.40 10.98 2.20
CA PRO A 110 9.42 10.83 1.15
C PRO A 110 9.33 9.43 0.53
N MET A 111 8.68 9.33 -0.63
CA MET A 111 8.45 8.08 -1.35
C MET A 111 9.45 7.90 -2.49
N ASP A 112 10.03 6.70 -2.63
CA ASP A 112 10.86 6.36 -3.79
C ASP A 112 10.02 6.21 -5.06
N GLY A 113 8.77 5.74 -4.93
CA GLY A 113 7.82 5.66 -6.03
C GLY A 113 6.48 5.05 -5.64
N PHE A 114 5.54 5.10 -6.56
CA PHE A 114 4.13 4.74 -6.37
C PHE A 114 3.74 3.56 -7.24
N VAL A 115 3.06 2.60 -6.66
CA VAL A 115 2.34 1.54 -7.36
C VAL A 115 0.88 1.96 -7.48
N VAL A 116 0.37 2.02 -8.70
CA VAL A 116 -1.04 2.38 -8.94
C VAL A 116 -1.82 1.10 -9.20
N VAL A 117 -2.85 0.87 -8.40
CA VAL A 117 -3.74 -0.28 -8.53
C VAL A 117 -5.01 0.12 -9.25
N THR A 118 -5.40 -0.67 -10.25
CA THR A 118 -6.65 -0.51 -11.01
C THR A 118 -7.38 -1.85 -11.12
N THR A 119 -8.54 -1.84 -11.72
CA THR A 119 -9.31 -3.04 -12.08
C THR A 119 -9.64 -3.01 -13.57
N PRO A 120 -10.13 -4.10 -14.18
CA PRO A 120 -10.46 -4.10 -15.62
C PRO A 120 -11.55 -3.11 -16.03
N GLN A 121 -12.33 -2.58 -15.07
CA GLN A 121 -13.42 -1.65 -15.39
C GLN A 121 -12.90 -0.30 -15.88
N GLU A 122 -13.59 0.28 -16.87
CA GLU A 122 -13.22 1.54 -17.52
C GLU A 122 -13.14 2.72 -16.53
N LEU A 123 -14.09 2.82 -15.60
CA LEU A 123 -14.08 3.89 -14.60
C LEU A 123 -12.87 3.82 -13.66
N ALA A 124 -12.49 2.62 -13.22
CA ALA A 124 -11.31 2.43 -12.40
C ALA A 124 -10.02 2.81 -13.14
N ASN A 125 -9.93 2.48 -14.43
CA ASN A 125 -8.79 2.89 -15.25
C ASN A 125 -8.72 4.41 -15.45
N MET A 126 -9.86 5.07 -15.56
CA MET A 126 -9.91 6.53 -15.65
C MET A 126 -9.43 7.18 -14.36
N ASP A 127 -9.81 6.67 -13.20
CA ASP A 127 -9.35 7.17 -11.90
C ASP A 127 -7.86 6.86 -11.66
N ALA A 128 -7.40 5.68 -12.02
CA ALA A 128 -5.97 5.34 -11.99
C ALA A 128 -5.14 6.28 -12.88
N LYS A 129 -5.63 6.64 -14.06
CA LYS A 129 -4.98 7.63 -14.93
C LYS A 129 -4.90 9.02 -14.29
N ARG A 130 -5.96 9.45 -13.61
CA ARG A 130 -5.97 10.71 -12.85
C ARG A 130 -4.95 10.68 -11.72
N CYS A 131 -4.85 9.57 -10.99
CA CYS A 131 -3.87 9.35 -9.93
C CYS A 131 -2.43 9.44 -10.49
N ILE A 132 -2.12 8.74 -11.58
CA ILE A 132 -0.81 8.81 -12.25
C ILE A 132 -0.47 10.25 -12.64
N ASN A 133 -1.42 10.99 -13.21
CA ASN A 133 -1.20 12.38 -13.59
C ASN A 133 -0.95 13.28 -12.37
N MET A 134 -1.59 13.02 -11.23
CA MET A 134 -1.34 13.74 -9.98
C MET A 134 0.06 13.47 -9.46
N ILE A 135 0.49 12.21 -9.39
CA ILE A 135 1.85 11.80 -8.98
C ILE A 135 2.90 12.52 -9.85
N ARG A 136 2.72 12.52 -11.16
CA ARG A 136 3.62 13.20 -12.10
C ARG A 136 3.67 14.72 -11.93
N LYS A 137 2.52 15.37 -11.64
CA LYS A 137 2.47 16.81 -11.35
C LYS A 137 3.24 17.18 -10.08
N LEU A 138 3.40 16.25 -9.15
CA LEU A 138 4.21 16.42 -7.95
C LEU A 138 5.69 16.07 -8.18
N ASN A 139 6.09 15.73 -9.41
CA ASN A 139 7.43 15.26 -9.77
C ASN A 139 7.85 14.00 -8.99
N LEU A 140 6.89 13.12 -8.72
CA LEU A 140 7.09 11.85 -8.04
C LEU A 140 7.11 10.69 -9.05
N ASN A 141 7.77 9.57 -8.70
CA ASN A 141 7.94 8.44 -9.58
C ASN A 141 6.73 7.50 -9.54
N VAL A 142 6.30 7.01 -10.69
CA VAL A 142 5.33 5.91 -10.82
C VAL A 142 6.11 4.64 -11.15
N LEU A 143 6.14 3.67 -10.23
CA LEU A 143 6.80 2.38 -10.42
C LEU A 143 6.06 1.52 -11.45
N GLY A 144 4.76 1.68 -11.53
CA GLY A 144 3.93 1.01 -12.51
C GLY A 144 2.50 0.77 -12.06
N VAL A 145 1.78 -0.02 -12.88
CA VAL A 145 0.36 -0.35 -12.69
C VAL A 145 0.20 -1.82 -12.36
N VAL A 146 -0.63 -2.12 -11.35
CA VAL A 146 -1.14 -3.46 -11.04
C VAL A 146 -2.62 -3.52 -11.40
N GLU A 147 -3.04 -4.57 -12.12
CA GLU A 147 -4.44 -4.82 -12.41
C GLU A 147 -5.00 -5.85 -11.43
N ASN A 148 -5.93 -5.43 -10.57
CA ASN A 148 -6.59 -6.28 -9.58
C ASN A 148 -7.96 -6.77 -10.11
N TYR A 149 -8.50 -7.83 -9.51
CA TYR A 149 -9.81 -8.41 -9.81
C TYR A 149 -9.97 -8.88 -11.26
N THR A 150 -8.89 -9.39 -11.87
CA THR A 150 -8.98 -9.99 -13.21
C THR A 150 -9.73 -11.33 -13.18
N GLY A 151 -10.32 -11.72 -14.30
CA GLY A 151 -11.01 -12.99 -14.48
C GLY A 151 -12.31 -12.87 -15.25
N GLU A 152 -13.08 -13.94 -15.29
CA GLU A 152 -14.28 -14.07 -16.14
C GLU A 152 -15.33 -12.96 -15.87
N MET A 153 -15.46 -12.51 -14.62
CA MET A 153 -16.47 -11.54 -14.23
C MET A 153 -16.18 -10.13 -14.77
N PHE A 154 -14.95 -9.68 -14.75
CA PHE A 154 -14.56 -8.30 -15.10
C PHE A 154 -13.62 -8.21 -16.29
N GLY A 155 -13.18 -9.36 -16.83
CA GLY A 155 -12.19 -9.41 -17.90
C GLY A 155 -10.77 -9.18 -17.40
N GLU A 156 -9.85 -8.86 -18.33
CA GLU A 156 -8.44 -8.62 -18.06
C GLU A 156 -7.79 -7.75 -19.14
N GLY A 157 -6.64 -7.17 -18.84
CA GLY A 157 -5.78 -6.47 -19.81
C GLY A 157 -6.00 -4.96 -19.91
N ALA A 158 -7.00 -4.40 -19.25
CA ALA A 158 -7.25 -2.95 -19.26
C ALA A 158 -6.15 -2.19 -18.50
N GLY A 159 -5.65 -2.72 -17.37
CA GLY A 159 -4.52 -2.15 -16.65
C GLY A 159 -3.22 -2.20 -17.44
N LYS A 160 -2.99 -3.27 -18.20
CA LYS A 160 -1.85 -3.37 -19.11
C LYS A 160 -1.92 -2.34 -20.24
N LYS A 161 -3.13 -2.13 -20.78
CA LYS A 161 -3.38 -1.09 -21.78
C LYS A 161 -3.14 0.30 -21.18
N LEU A 162 -3.68 0.57 -19.98
CA LEU A 162 -3.46 1.82 -19.27
C LEU A 162 -1.96 2.09 -19.07
N ALA A 163 -1.20 1.12 -18.56
CA ALA A 163 0.23 1.24 -18.36
C ALA A 163 0.97 1.66 -19.63
N LYS A 164 0.63 1.02 -20.77
CA LYS A 164 1.16 1.38 -22.09
C LYS A 164 0.75 2.79 -22.52
N ASP A 165 -0.52 3.15 -22.34
CA ASP A 165 -1.06 4.46 -22.78
C ASP A 165 -0.47 5.64 -22.01
N VAL A 166 -0.02 5.41 -20.76
CA VAL A 166 0.62 6.44 -19.92
C VAL A 166 2.13 6.26 -19.76
N ASP A 167 2.73 5.34 -20.51
CA ASP A 167 4.18 5.07 -20.52
C ASP A 167 4.74 4.83 -19.09
N VAL A 168 4.24 3.75 -18.45
CA VAL A 168 4.74 3.23 -17.17
C VAL A 168 4.80 1.70 -17.23
N PRO A 169 5.61 1.03 -16.38
CA PRO A 169 5.64 -0.43 -16.30
C PRO A 169 4.28 -1.03 -15.95
N PHE A 170 3.96 -2.18 -16.55
CA PHE A 170 2.89 -3.05 -16.06
C PHE A 170 3.51 -4.08 -15.10
N LEU A 171 3.14 -4.01 -13.82
CA LEU A 171 3.76 -4.79 -12.76
C LEU A 171 3.15 -6.19 -12.60
N GLY A 172 1.94 -6.40 -13.11
CA GLY A 172 1.26 -7.68 -13.06
C GLY A 172 -0.24 -7.57 -12.83
N SER A 173 -0.89 -8.72 -12.80
CA SER A 173 -2.33 -8.84 -12.53
C SER A 173 -2.60 -9.81 -11.40
N MET A 174 -3.72 -9.60 -10.71
CA MET A 174 -4.21 -10.42 -9.61
C MET A 174 -5.64 -10.85 -9.90
N ALA A 175 -5.87 -12.15 -9.97
CA ALA A 175 -7.19 -12.67 -10.26
C ALA A 175 -8.12 -12.60 -9.04
N LEU A 176 -9.39 -12.30 -9.27
CA LEU A 176 -10.42 -12.40 -8.23
C LEU A 176 -10.66 -13.90 -7.92
N ARG A 177 -10.50 -14.28 -6.65
CA ARG A 177 -10.63 -15.68 -6.21
C ARG A 177 -11.52 -15.83 -4.99
N PRO A 178 -12.21 -16.96 -4.84
CA PRO A 178 -13.00 -17.27 -3.64
C PRO A 178 -12.17 -17.30 -2.35
N SER A 179 -10.86 -17.60 -2.43
CA SER A 179 -9.94 -17.64 -1.29
C SER A 179 -9.82 -16.31 -0.55
N TYR A 180 -10.11 -15.18 -1.20
CA TYR A 180 -10.15 -13.86 -0.55
C TYR A 180 -11.32 -13.66 0.42
N ARG A 181 -12.28 -14.61 0.49
CA ARG A 181 -13.37 -14.56 1.48
C ARG A 181 -12.92 -14.87 2.90
N ASP A 182 -11.88 -15.69 3.03
CA ASP A 182 -11.30 -16.01 4.32
C ASP A 182 -10.29 -14.91 4.70
N THR A 183 -10.66 -14.13 5.71
CA THR A 183 -9.84 -13.04 6.25
C THR A 183 -9.09 -13.42 7.53
N SER A 184 -9.11 -14.69 7.93
CA SER A 184 -8.41 -15.18 9.12
C SER A 184 -6.89 -15.10 9.01
N ARG A 185 -6.38 -15.14 7.78
CA ARG A 185 -4.96 -14.99 7.41
C ARG A 185 -4.83 -14.26 6.09
N PRO A 186 -3.69 -13.56 5.85
CA PRO A 186 -3.40 -13.01 4.53
C PRO A 186 -3.44 -14.12 3.46
N THR A 187 -4.28 -13.94 2.44
CA THR A 187 -4.51 -14.96 1.39
C THR A 187 -3.22 -15.35 0.68
N VAL A 188 -2.26 -14.42 0.58
CA VAL A 188 -0.92 -14.66 0.02
C VAL A 188 -0.15 -15.79 0.73
N LEU A 189 -0.47 -16.09 1.98
CA LEU A 189 0.16 -17.15 2.78
C LEU A 189 -0.53 -18.51 2.66
N VAL A 190 -1.79 -18.53 2.24
CA VAL A 190 -2.62 -19.75 2.25
C VAL A 190 -3.02 -20.25 0.87
N ASP A 191 -3.02 -19.38 -0.14
CA ASP A 191 -3.31 -19.72 -1.53
C ASP A 191 -2.04 -19.63 -2.39
N PRO A 192 -1.48 -20.76 -2.87
CA PRO A 192 -0.24 -20.76 -3.66
C PRO A 192 -0.31 -19.92 -4.95
N ALA A 193 -1.48 -19.86 -5.60
CA ALA A 193 -1.65 -19.09 -6.82
C ALA A 193 -1.61 -17.58 -6.52
N VAL A 194 -2.30 -17.15 -5.46
CA VAL A 194 -2.20 -15.77 -4.95
C VAL A 194 -0.77 -15.45 -4.54
N GLY A 195 -0.12 -16.33 -3.78
CA GLY A 195 1.28 -16.16 -3.39
C GLY A 195 2.22 -16.00 -4.60
N GLN A 196 1.97 -16.71 -5.70
CA GLN A 196 2.77 -16.56 -6.93
C GLN A 196 2.55 -15.20 -7.60
N GLU A 197 1.31 -14.74 -7.72
CA GLU A 197 0.99 -13.43 -8.30
C GLU A 197 1.64 -12.30 -7.50
N TYR A 198 1.54 -12.32 -6.16
CA TYR A 198 2.17 -11.31 -5.31
C TYR A 198 3.70 -11.33 -5.41
N ARG A 199 4.34 -12.50 -5.53
CA ARG A 199 5.80 -12.58 -5.77
C ARG A 199 6.19 -11.99 -7.12
N GLN A 200 5.38 -12.20 -8.17
CA GLN A 200 5.65 -11.59 -9.48
C GLN A 200 5.55 -10.06 -9.41
N VAL A 201 4.51 -9.53 -8.76
CA VAL A 201 4.35 -8.08 -8.57
C VAL A 201 5.49 -7.54 -7.70
N ALA A 202 5.83 -8.17 -6.58
CA ALA A 202 6.93 -7.74 -5.71
C ALA A 202 8.27 -7.70 -6.47
N LYS A 203 8.51 -8.72 -7.33
CA LYS A 203 9.68 -8.72 -8.21
C LYS A 203 9.66 -7.54 -9.19
N ALA A 204 8.56 -7.29 -9.87
CA ALA A 204 8.43 -6.19 -10.82
C ALA A 204 8.61 -4.81 -10.14
N VAL A 205 8.09 -4.64 -8.91
CA VAL A 205 8.31 -3.42 -8.11
C VAL A 205 9.80 -3.24 -7.79
N LYS A 206 10.48 -4.32 -7.36
CA LYS A 206 11.93 -4.28 -7.10
C LYS A 206 12.73 -3.92 -8.35
N ASP A 207 12.37 -4.49 -9.49
CA ASP A 207 13.03 -4.20 -10.77
C ASP A 207 12.83 -2.71 -11.16
N SER A 208 11.61 -2.16 -11.00
CA SER A 208 11.34 -0.73 -11.26
C SER A 208 12.11 0.20 -10.31
N LEU A 209 12.26 -0.17 -9.03
CA LEU A 209 13.06 0.60 -8.07
C LEU A 209 14.55 0.61 -8.46
N LYS A 210 15.09 -0.52 -8.95
CA LYS A 210 16.47 -0.61 -9.46
C LYS A 210 16.73 0.33 -10.63
N GLU A 211 15.79 0.40 -11.57
CA GLU A 211 15.88 1.31 -12.72
C GLU A 211 15.94 2.78 -12.29
N LEU A 212 15.35 3.12 -11.14
CA LEU A 212 15.43 4.45 -10.52
C LEU A 212 16.69 4.65 -9.65
N GLY A 213 17.58 3.64 -9.55
CA GLY A 213 18.74 3.68 -8.65
C GLY A 213 18.36 3.63 -7.15
N ARG A 214 17.20 3.04 -6.83
CA ARG A 214 16.63 2.90 -5.48
C ARG A 214 16.59 1.41 -5.11
N GLU A 215 17.71 0.79 -4.84
CA GLU A 215 17.78 -0.57 -4.30
C GLU A 215 17.78 -0.56 -2.77
N ALA A 216 17.03 -1.51 -2.19
CA ALA A 216 17.24 -1.85 -0.78
C ALA A 216 18.60 -2.56 -0.64
N ALA A 217 19.33 -2.16 0.33
CA ALA A 217 20.65 -2.72 0.65
C ALA A 217 20.59 -4.22 1.03
#